data_bf95b2e302ef57c0aa927fcca2c401f8
#
_entry.id   bf95b2e302ef57c0aa927fcca2c401f8
#
_cell.length_a   1.000
_cell.length_b   1.000
_cell.length_c   1.000
_cell.angle_alpha   90.00
_cell.angle_beta   90.00
_cell.angle_gamma   90.00
#
_symmetry.space_group_name_H-M   'P 1'
#
loop_
_entity.id
_entity.type
_entity.pdbx_description
1 polymer ?
#
loop_
_entity_poly.entity_id
_entity_poly.type
_entity_poly.pdbx_seq_one_letter_code
_entity_poly.pdbx_strand_id
1 'polypeptide(L)'
;FWIIGYDTIYGCQDKNEDEIFGIKNSAVSAKNFLTFFVGFSYSLMFILLIISGYLLNNNIFWYIGVSICGLHLIYQTIKLKNIEQNNPLKIFKSNIYLGLILTFSSLGNHITSQTEILNSIL
;
A
#
# COMPACT_ATOMS: atom_id res chain seq x y z
N PHE A 1 -8.10 -0.70 5.24
CA PHE A 1 -7.06 0.32 5.40
C PHE A 1 -6.35 0.65 4.07
N TRP A 2 -6.03 -0.33 3.23
CA TRP A 2 -5.45 -0.08 1.91
C TRP A 2 -6.31 0.86 1.06
N ILE A 3 -7.61 0.55 0.94
CA ILE A 3 -8.58 1.37 0.19
C ILE A 3 -8.61 2.80 0.72
N ILE A 4 -8.69 2.98 2.04
CA ILE A 4 -8.69 4.30 2.68
C ILE A 4 -7.44 5.09 2.29
N GLY A 5 -6.27 4.45 2.30
CA GLY A 5 -5.01 5.08 1.94
C GLY A 5 -5.00 5.57 0.49
N TYR A 6 -5.28 4.72 -0.49
CA TYR A 6 -5.22 5.11 -1.89
C TYR A 6 -6.38 6.01 -2.33
N ASP A 7 -7.57 5.90 -1.73
CA ASP A 7 -8.69 6.84 -1.98
C ASP A 7 -8.36 8.24 -1.47
N THR A 8 -7.67 8.33 -0.33
CA THR A 8 -7.18 9.62 0.18
C THR A 8 -6.17 10.24 -0.80
N ILE A 9 -5.28 9.45 -1.39
CA ILE A 9 -4.35 9.93 -2.43
C ILE A 9 -5.10 10.40 -3.67
N TYR A 10 -6.12 9.66 -4.11
CA TYR A 10 -6.94 10.03 -5.26
C TYR A 10 -7.66 11.37 -5.01
N GLY A 11 -8.26 11.56 -3.83
CA GLY A 11 -8.92 12.81 -3.44
C GLY A 11 -7.98 14.04 -3.38
N CYS A 12 -6.66 13.84 -3.35
CA CYS A 12 -5.70 14.95 -3.47
C CYS A 12 -5.59 15.51 -4.90
N GLN A 13 -6.11 14.81 -5.92
CA GLN A 13 -6.10 15.29 -7.31
C GLN A 13 -6.96 16.54 -7.48
N ASP A 14 -8.13 16.57 -6.87
CA ASP A 14 -9.10 17.67 -7.02
C ASP A 14 -8.65 18.94 -6.28
N LYS A 15 -7.82 18.81 -5.24
CA LYS A 15 -7.33 19.95 -4.45
C LYS A 15 -6.31 20.82 -5.18
N ASN A 16 -5.60 20.30 -6.19
CA ASN A 16 -4.64 21.08 -6.97
C ASN A 16 -5.33 22.16 -7.84
N GLU A 17 -6.61 22.01 -8.14
CA GLU A 17 -7.40 23.00 -8.89
C GLU A 17 -7.93 24.13 -7.98
N ASP A 18 -8.23 23.83 -6.70
CA ASP A 18 -8.75 24.79 -5.73
C ASP A 18 -7.65 25.64 -5.04
N GLU A 19 -6.39 25.23 -5.04
CA GLU A 19 -5.26 25.93 -4.42
C GLU A 19 -4.82 27.21 -5.15
N ILE A 20 -5.37 27.49 -6.32
CA ILE A 20 -5.16 28.76 -7.04
C ILE A 20 -5.72 29.97 -6.25
N PHE A 21 -6.56 29.75 -5.24
CA PHE A 21 -7.21 30.77 -4.42
C PHE A 21 -6.65 30.94 -2.99
N GLY A 22 -5.32 31.05 -2.81
CA GLY A 22 -4.80 31.94 -1.77
C GLY A 22 -4.75 31.49 -0.30
N ILE A 23 -4.76 30.16 0.05
CA ILE A 23 -4.67 29.70 1.45
C ILE A 23 -3.39 28.86 1.67
N LYS A 24 -2.22 29.53 1.58
CA LYS A 24 -0.91 28.83 1.67
C LYS A 24 -0.62 28.15 3.02
N ASN A 25 -1.05 28.71 4.16
CA ASN A 25 -0.67 28.18 5.48
C ASN A 25 -1.51 26.98 5.94
N SER A 26 -2.80 26.95 5.62
CA SER A 26 -3.68 25.82 5.95
C SER A 26 -3.45 24.62 5.03
N ALA A 27 -3.05 24.83 3.77
CA ALA A 27 -2.73 23.78 2.82
C ALA A 27 -1.52 22.93 3.27
N VAL A 28 -0.46 23.55 3.82
CA VAL A 28 0.72 22.83 4.33
C VAL A 28 0.36 21.95 5.52
N SER A 29 -0.43 22.44 6.47
CA SER A 29 -0.92 21.63 7.61
C SER A 29 -1.83 20.50 7.16
N ALA A 30 -2.73 20.74 6.22
CA ALA A 30 -3.61 19.72 5.64
C ALA A 30 -2.80 18.64 4.91
N LYS A 31 -1.76 19.02 4.16
CA LYS A 31 -0.86 18.11 3.45
C LYS A 31 -0.09 17.18 4.40
N ASN A 32 0.47 17.73 5.47
CA ASN A 32 1.17 16.93 6.49
C ASN A 32 0.22 15.95 7.18
N PHE A 33 -0.98 16.38 7.50
CA PHE A 33 -2.02 15.53 8.08
C PHE A 33 -2.43 14.41 7.13
N LEU A 34 -2.66 14.71 5.85
CA LEU A 34 -3.00 13.70 4.84
C LEU A 34 -1.88 12.67 4.66
N THR A 35 -0.63 13.12 4.58
CA THR A 35 0.52 12.21 4.47
C THR A 35 0.64 11.30 5.71
N PHE A 36 0.44 11.87 6.90
CA PHE A 36 0.42 11.08 8.13
C PHE A 36 -0.73 10.06 8.14
N PHE A 37 -1.93 10.48 7.75
CA PHE A 37 -3.12 9.61 7.71
C PHE A 37 -2.95 8.43 6.74
N VAL A 38 -2.43 8.69 5.54
CA VAL A 38 -2.12 7.64 4.56
C VAL A 38 -1.04 6.70 5.08
N GLY A 39 0.04 7.24 5.62
CA GLY A 39 1.13 6.45 6.20
C GLY A 39 0.65 5.56 7.36
N PHE A 40 -0.21 6.09 8.24
CA PHE A 40 -0.83 5.32 9.33
C PHE A 40 -1.72 4.20 8.80
N SER A 41 -2.60 4.48 7.83
CA SER A 41 -3.46 3.49 7.20
C SER A 41 -2.66 2.36 6.52
N TYR A 42 -1.58 2.70 5.84
CA TYR A 42 -0.68 1.74 5.20
C TYR A 42 0.11 0.91 6.21
N SER A 43 0.53 1.51 7.33
CA SER A 43 1.19 0.78 8.42
C SER A 43 0.26 -0.26 9.04
N LEU A 44 -1.01 0.10 9.29
CA LEU A 44 -2.01 -0.84 9.77
C LEU A 44 -2.25 -1.98 8.78
N MET A 45 -2.39 -1.68 7.49
CA MET A 45 -2.51 -2.71 6.46
C MET A 45 -1.32 -3.67 6.51
N PHE A 46 -0.09 -3.15 6.54
CA PHE A 46 1.13 -3.96 6.56
C PHE A 46 1.19 -4.89 7.77
N ILE A 47 0.88 -4.38 8.96
CA ILE A 47 0.83 -5.17 10.20
C ILE A 47 -0.21 -6.29 10.09
N LEU A 48 -1.42 -5.98 9.58
CA LEU A 48 -2.47 -6.97 9.40
C LEU A 48 -2.09 -8.06 8.38
N LEU A 49 -1.36 -7.73 7.32
CA LEU A 49 -0.85 -8.73 6.37
C LEU A 49 0.19 -9.67 7.01
N ILE A 50 1.06 -9.16 7.88
CA ILE A 50 2.00 -9.99 8.63
C ILE A 50 1.26 -10.91 9.60
N ILE A 51 0.31 -10.37 10.37
CA ILE A 51 -0.50 -11.16 11.31
C ILE A 51 -1.30 -12.24 10.59
N SER A 52 -1.91 -11.91 9.45
CA SER A 52 -2.66 -12.89 8.66
C SER A 52 -1.76 -14.02 8.14
N GLY A 53 -0.55 -13.69 7.69
CA GLY A 53 0.44 -14.69 7.30
C GLY A 53 0.82 -15.64 8.42
N TYR A 54 1.00 -15.12 9.62
CA TYR A 54 1.31 -15.90 10.81
C TYR A 54 0.15 -16.83 11.21
N LEU A 55 -1.07 -16.30 11.27
CA LEU A 55 -2.27 -17.06 11.66
C LEU A 55 -2.63 -18.17 10.66
N LEU A 56 -2.34 -17.96 9.37
CA LEU A 56 -2.60 -18.91 8.30
C LEU A 56 -1.43 -19.85 8.03
N ASN A 57 -0.33 -19.77 8.81
CA ASN A 57 0.91 -20.54 8.60
C ASN A 57 1.43 -20.42 7.17
N ASN A 58 1.39 -19.20 6.61
CA ASN A 58 1.87 -18.95 5.28
C ASN A 58 3.40 -19.14 5.19
N ASN A 59 3.86 -19.60 4.02
CA ASN A 59 5.27 -19.86 3.76
C ASN A 59 6.06 -18.58 3.42
N ILE A 60 7.35 -18.75 3.12
CA ILE A 60 8.28 -17.65 2.83
C ILE A 60 7.84 -16.77 1.64
N PHE A 61 7.14 -17.33 0.63
CA PHE A 61 6.67 -16.57 -0.53
C PHE A 61 5.68 -15.47 -0.17
N TRP A 62 4.82 -15.72 0.82
CA TRP A 62 3.92 -14.70 1.36
C TRP A 62 4.69 -13.54 1.97
N TYR A 63 5.67 -13.82 2.83
CA TYR A 63 6.43 -12.77 3.52
C TYR A 63 7.32 -11.97 2.59
N ILE A 64 7.88 -12.58 1.53
CA ILE A 64 8.60 -11.87 0.48
C ILE A 64 7.66 -10.87 -0.21
N GLY A 65 6.47 -11.30 -0.61
CA GLY A 65 5.50 -10.42 -1.26
C GLY A 65 5.03 -9.29 -0.35
N VAL A 66 4.73 -9.57 0.91
CA VAL A 66 4.35 -8.56 1.90
C VAL A 66 5.49 -7.54 2.11
N SER A 67 6.74 -7.99 2.14
CA SER A 67 7.90 -7.08 2.26
C SER A 67 8.02 -6.14 1.06
N ILE A 68 7.87 -6.66 -0.17
CA ILE A 68 7.88 -5.84 -1.40
C ILE A 68 6.72 -4.83 -1.37
N CYS A 69 5.53 -5.25 -0.94
CA CYS A 69 4.39 -4.35 -0.76
C CYS A 69 4.69 -3.26 0.26
N GLY A 70 5.33 -3.59 1.39
CA GLY A 70 5.73 -2.61 2.40
C GLY A 70 6.65 -1.53 1.84
N LEU A 71 7.66 -1.91 1.06
CA LEU A 71 8.56 -0.97 0.38
C LEU A 71 7.80 -0.06 -0.61
N HIS A 72 6.84 -0.63 -1.35
CA HIS A 72 6.00 0.13 -2.27
C HIS A 72 5.10 1.14 -1.54
N LEU A 73 4.50 0.77 -0.40
CA LEU A 73 3.69 1.66 0.42
C LEU A 73 4.51 2.82 1.00
N ILE A 74 5.75 2.55 1.44
CA ILE A 74 6.69 3.59 1.88
C ILE A 74 7.00 4.55 0.72
N TYR A 75 7.29 4.02 -0.47
CA TYR A 75 7.52 4.81 -1.68
C TYR A 75 6.34 5.74 -1.98
N GLN A 76 5.10 5.24 -1.93
CA GLN A 76 3.89 6.06 -2.14
C GLN A 76 3.76 7.19 -1.11
N THR A 77 4.01 6.88 0.17
CA THR A 77 3.92 7.87 1.26
C THR A 77 4.96 8.99 1.10
N ILE A 78 6.19 8.65 0.69
CA ILE A 78 7.24 9.63 0.40
C ILE A 78 6.85 10.50 -0.80
N LYS A 79 6.32 9.91 -1.87
CA LYS A 79 5.85 10.65 -3.05
C LYS A 79 4.69 11.57 -2.75
N LEU A 80 3.81 11.17 -1.83
CA LEU A 80 2.69 12.00 -1.38
C LEU A 80 3.18 13.25 -0.62
N LYS A 81 4.26 13.13 0.16
CA LYS A 81 4.86 14.27 0.85
C LYS A 81 5.30 15.38 -0.13
N ASN A 82 5.70 15.01 -1.35
CA ASN A 82 6.11 15.92 -2.42
C ASN A 82 5.07 15.96 -3.55
N ILE A 83 3.78 16.05 -3.19
CA ILE A 83 2.66 15.91 -4.14
C ILE A 83 2.64 17.00 -5.22
N GLU A 84 3.17 18.19 -4.95
CA GLU A 84 3.30 19.28 -5.93
C GLU A 84 4.20 18.91 -7.13
N GLN A 85 5.18 18.04 -6.89
CA GLN A 85 6.10 17.54 -7.91
C GLN A 85 5.65 16.19 -8.50
N ASN A 86 4.69 15.52 -7.85
CA ASN A 86 4.24 14.19 -8.21
C ASN A 86 2.74 14.20 -8.51
N ASN A 87 2.37 13.57 -9.63
CA ASN A 87 0.97 13.45 -10.00
C ASN A 87 0.25 12.41 -9.09
N PRO A 88 -0.76 12.81 -8.31
CA PRO A 88 -1.50 11.91 -7.42
C PRO A 88 -2.09 10.70 -8.16
N LEU A 89 -2.56 10.90 -9.39
CA LEU A 89 -3.12 9.84 -10.22
C LEU A 89 -2.08 8.75 -10.54
N LYS A 90 -0.80 9.10 -10.74
CA LYS A 90 0.27 8.11 -10.95
C LYS A 90 0.51 7.29 -9.69
N ILE A 91 0.50 7.93 -8.52
CA ILE A 91 0.66 7.24 -7.23
C ILE A 91 -0.53 6.30 -7.01
N PHE A 92 -1.75 6.76 -7.24
CA PHE A 92 -2.97 5.95 -7.15
C PHE A 92 -2.91 4.72 -8.09
N LYS A 93 -2.59 4.93 -9.37
CA LYS A 93 -2.49 3.83 -10.35
C LYS A 93 -1.42 2.80 -9.99
N SER A 94 -0.37 3.17 -9.27
CA SER A 94 0.68 2.24 -8.84
C SER A 94 0.18 1.17 -7.85
N ASN A 95 -1.00 1.33 -7.25
CA ASN A 95 -1.63 0.30 -6.41
C ASN A 95 -2.02 -0.97 -7.18
N ILE A 96 -2.13 -0.90 -8.51
CA ILE A 96 -2.30 -2.10 -9.35
C ILE A 96 -1.14 -3.09 -9.13
N TYR A 97 0.09 -2.61 -9.08
CA TYR A 97 1.27 -3.45 -8.84
C TYR A 97 1.22 -4.10 -7.45
N LEU A 98 0.74 -3.37 -6.45
CA LEU A 98 0.58 -3.89 -5.09
C LEU A 98 -0.43 -5.04 -5.04
N GLY A 99 -1.57 -4.87 -5.70
CA GLY A 99 -2.57 -5.94 -5.84
C GLY A 99 -2.02 -7.17 -6.55
N LEU A 100 -1.27 -6.99 -7.65
CA LEU A 100 -0.63 -8.09 -8.38
C LEU A 100 0.39 -8.82 -7.52
N ILE A 101 1.27 -8.11 -6.79
CA ILE A 101 2.29 -8.72 -5.93
C ILE A 101 1.63 -9.59 -4.85
N LEU A 102 0.59 -9.08 -4.17
CA LEU A 102 -0.14 -9.84 -3.16
C LEU A 102 -0.81 -11.09 -3.75
N THR A 103 -1.41 -10.96 -4.94
CA THR A 103 -2.04 -12.09 -5.63
C THR A 103 -1.03 -13.17 -5.98
N PHE A 104 0.11 -12.81 -6.59
CA PHE A 104 1.16 -13.78 -6.93
C PHE A 104 1.80 -14.42 -5.68
N SER A 105 1.97 -13.66 -4.61
CA SER A 105 2.49 -14.19 -3.33
C SER A 105 1.53 -15.21 -2.71
N SER A 106 0.23 -14.94 -2.79
CA SER A 106 -0.80 -15.86 -2.31
C SER A 106 -0.87 -17.14 -3.14
N LEU A 107 -0.77 -17.04 -4.47
CA LEU A 107 -0.70 -18.19 -5.37
C LEU A 107 0.55 -19.04 -5.11
N GLY A 108 1.72 -18.41 -4.99
CA GLY A 108 2.97 -19.10 -4.66
C GLY A 108 2.89 -19.84 -3.33
N ASN A 109 2.30 -19.20 -2.31
CA ASN A 109 2.03 -19.82 -1.03
C ASN A 109 1.15 -21.07 -1.15
N HIS A 110 0.05 -20.96 -1.92
CA HIS A 110 -0.89 -22.06 -2.10
C HIS A 110 -0.25 -23.26 -2.84
N ILE A 111 0.46 -23.02 -3.94
CA ILE A 111 1.14 -24.06 -4.72
C ILE A 111 2.15 -24.83 -3.86
N THR A 112 2.98 -24.11 -3.09
CA THR A 112 3.99 -24.73 -2.24
C THR A 112 3.36 -25.58 -1.14
N SER A 113 2.29 -25.09 -0.51
CA SER A 113 1.55 -25.84 0.50
C SER A 113 0.96 -27.15 -0.06
N GLN A 114 0.42 -27.14 -1.28
CA GLN A 114 -0.11 -28.34 -1.93
C GLN A 114 1.01 -29.37 -2.26
N THR A 115 2.18 -28.91 -2.69
CA THR A 115 3.32 -29.82 -2.98
C THR A 115 3.87 -30.45 -1.72
N GLU A 116 3.92 -29.74 -0.59
CA GLU A 116 4.33 -30.30 0.70
C GLU A 116 3.37 -31.39 1.18
N ILE A 117 2.05 -31.16 1.07
CA ILE A 117 1.03 -32.16 1.41
C ILE A 117 1.19 -33.40 0.54
N LEU A 118 1.37 -33.24 -0.77
CA LEU A 118 1.52 -34.36 -1.70
C LEU A 118 2.76 -35.21 -1.37
N ASN A 119 3.88 -34.55 -1.06
CA ASN A 119 5.13 -35.25 -0.67
C ASN A 119 5.05 -35.94 0.69
N SER A 120 4.15 -35.50 1.58
CA SER A 120 3.93 -36.16 2.88
C SER A 120 3.06 -37.42 2.79
N ILE A 121 2.30 -37.57 1.70
CA ILE A 121 1.41 -38.73 1.45
C ILE A 121 2.13 -39.81 0.66
N LEU A 122 3.14 -39.44 -0.14
CA LEU A 122 3.97 -40.38 -0.92
C LEU A 122 5.12 -40.94 -0.11
#